data_283df3f72b21276c0054b4227c688e53
#
_entry.id   283df3f72b21276c0054b4227c688e53
#
_cell.length_a   1.000
_cell.length_b   1.000
_cell.length_c   1.000
_cell.angle_alpha   90.00
_cell.angle_beta   90.00
_cell.angle_gamma   90.00
#
_symmetry.space_group_name_H-M   'P 1'
#
loop_
_entity.id
_entity.type
_entity.pdbx_description
1 polymer ?
#
loop_
_entity_poly.entity_id
_entity_poly.type
_entity_poly.pdbx_seq_one_letter_code
_entity_poly.pdbx_strand_id
1 'polypeptide(L)'
;MNRIEKIREYVDNVLLHMSDETERRCGYLHLYGVSQACALIALKRRENVELATIAGMLHDIYFYLTMDTKDHAHRGSVIAREILTSLQSFAGDEIDMICTAIHNHSSKGRKHSSFDEVLIDCRCFATLFI
;
A
#
# COMPACT_ATOMS: atom_id res chain seq x y z
N MET A 1 -2.17 16.71 -12.00
CA MET A 1 -2.53 15.56 -11.13
C MET A 1 -1.39 15.34 -10.13
N ASN A 2 -1.70 15.36 -8.83
CA ASN A 2 -0.68 15.12 -7.81
C ASN A 2 -0.30 13.64 -7.71
N ARG A 3 0.73 13.33 -6.90
CA ARG A 3 1.28 11.97 -6.82
C ARG A 3 0.27 10.97 -6.27
N ILE A 4 -0.51 11.36 -5.25
CA ILE A 4 -1.52 10.48 -4.66
C ILE A 4 -2.60 10.16 -5.70
N GLU A 5 -3.04 11.15 -6.48
CA GLU A 5 -4.04 10.91 -7.52
C GLU A 5 -3.54 9.99 -8.63
N LYS A 6 -2.27 10.08 -8.99
CA LYS A 6 -1.66 9.14 -9.94
C LYS A 6 -1.72 7.71 -9.45
N ILE A 7 -1.46 7.51 -8.16
CA ILE A 7 -1.54 6.17 -7.54
C ILE A 7 -3.00 5.69 -7.48
N ARG A 8 -3.93 6.57 -7.10
CA ARG A 8 -5.37 6.23 -7.11
C ARG A 8 -5.83 5.79 -8.48
N GLU A 9 -5.44 6.50 -9.50
CA GLU A 9 -5.80 6.16 -10.88
C GLU A 9 -5.29 4.77 -11.26
N TYR A 10 -4.05 4.46 -10.87
CA TYR A 10 -3.49 3.14 -11.09
C TYR A 10 -4.28 2.06 -10.33
N VAL A 11 -4.52 2.26 -9.04
CA VAL A 11 -5.24 1.30 -8.18
C VAL A 11 -6.68 1.10 -8.69
N ASP A 12 -7.38 2.18 -9.01
CA ASP A 12 -8.74 2.10 -9.56
C ASP A 12 -8.76 1.30 -10.85
N ASN A 13 -7.78 1.51 -11.72
CA ASN A 13 -7.69 0.79 -12.97
C ASN A 13 -7.47 -0.72 -12.75
N VAL A 14 -6.62 -1.09 -11.80
CA VAL A 14 -6.42 -2.49 -11.42
C VAL A 14 -7.73 -3.11 -10.92
N LEU A 15 -8.41 -2.44 -10.02
CA LEU A 15 -9.65 -2.97 -9.42
C LEU A 15 -10.79 -3.05 -10.44
N LEU A 16 -10.92 -2.07 -11.33
CA LEU A 16 -11.94 -2.06 -12.37
C LEU A 16 -11.79 -3.23 -13.36
N HIS A 17 -10.57 -3.73 -13.54
CA HIS A 17 -10.32 -4.86 -14.45
C HIS A 17 -10.47 -6.23 -13.79
N MET A 18 -10.77 -6.28 -12.49
CA MET A 18 -11.03 -7.55 -11.82
C MET A 18 -12.37 -8.14 -12.26
N SER A 19 -12.39 -9.43 -12.58
CA SER A 19 -13.62 -10.14 -12.95
C SER A 19 -14.47 -10.52 -11.73
N ASP A 20 -13.83 -10.76 -10.58
CA ASP A 20 -14.54 -11.12 -9.35
C ASP A 20 -15.08 -9.86 -8.68
N GLU A 21 -16.41 -9.71 -8.71
CA GLU A 21 -17.09 -8.52 -8.22
C GLU A 21 -16.96 -8.37 -6.69
N THR A 22 -17.00 -9.46 -5.96
CA THR A 22 -16.85 -9.46 -4.51
C THR A 22 -15.44 -9.04 -4.11
N GLU A 23 -14.42 -9.62 -4.74
CA GLU A 23 -13.03 -9.26 -4.48
C GLU A 23 -12.74 -7.82 -4.90
N ARG A 24 -13.35 -7.32 -5.96
CA ARG A 24 -13.22 -5.93 -6.36
C ARG A 24 -13.74 -4.98 -5.29
N ARG A 25 -14.92 -5.27 -4.72
CA ARG A 25 -15.47 -4.46 -3.61
C ARG A 25 -14.57 -4.50 -2.39
N CYS A 26 -14.11 -5.69 -2.03
CA CYS A 26 -13.16 -5.83 -0.92
C CYS A 26 -11.88 -5.04 -1.18
N GLY A 27 -11.41 -5.02 -2.42
CA GLY A 27 -10.23 -4.26 -2.81
C GLY A 27 -10.38 -2.76 -2.58
N TYR A 28 -11.51 -2.18 -3.01
CA TYR A 28 -11.78 -0.76 -2.76
C TYR A 28 -11.79 -0.45 -1.27
N LEU A 29 -12.50 -1.25 -0.48
CA LEU A 29 -12.59 -1.04 0.97
C LEU A 29 -11.23 -1.23 1.65
N HIS A 30 -10.51 -2.28 1.29
CA HIS A 30 -9.25 -2.64 1.93
C HIS A 30 -8.13 -1.65 1.58
N LEU A 31 -7.88 -1.43 0.30
CA LEU A 31 -6.75 -0.59 -0.11
C LEU A 31 -6.95 0.86 0.30
N TYR A 32 -8.14 1.41 0.08
CA TYR A 32 -8.41 2.79 0.49
C TYR A 32 -8.60 2.93 1.99
N GLY A 33 -9.16 1.93 2.66
CA GLY A 33 -9.27 1.94 4.12
C GLY A 33 -7.90 1.93 4.79
N VAL A 34 -6.99 1.08 4.32
CA VAL A 34 -5.62 1.04 4.84
C VAL A 34 -4.89 2.35 4.53
N SER A 35 -5.07 2.91 3.32
CA SER A 35 -4.40 4.16 2.97
C SER A 35 -4.83 5.32 3.87
N GLN A 36 -6.12 5.40 4.22
CA GLN A 36 -6.63 6.42 5.12
C GLN A 36 -6.12 6.22 6.55
N ALA A 37 -6.12 4.98 7.03
CA ALA A 37 -5.57 4.66 8.35
C ALA A 37 -4.08 5.03 8.42
N CYS A 38 -3.31 4.72 7.38
CA CYS A 38 -1.90 5.09 7.30
C CYS A 38 -1.71 6.60 7.35
N ALA A 39 -2.54 7.36 6.64
CA ALA A 39 -2.47 8.82 6.65
C ALA A 39 -2.68 9.38 8.07
N LEU A 40 -3.70 8.88 8.77
CA LEU A 40 -4.02 9.34 10.12
C LEU A 40 -2.94 8.96 11.14
N ILE A 41 -2.44 7.73 11.09
CA ILE A 41 -1.39 7.26 12.00
C ILE A 41 -0.09 8.01 11.73
N ALA A 42 0.27 8.19 10.46
CA ALA A 42 1.47 8.94 10.09
C ALA A 42 1.40 10.39 10.57
N LEU A 43 0.24 11.03 10.41
CA LEU A 43 0.03 12.40 10.89
C LEU A 43 0.25 12.48 12.40
N LYS A 44 -0.32 11.54 13.15
CA LYS A 44 -0.18 11.51 14.62
C LYS A 44 1.26 11.25 15.05
N ARG A 45 1.99 10.39 14.32
CA ARG A 45 3.38 10.02 14.65
C ARG A 45 4.43 10.91 14.01
N ARG A 46 4.01 11.93 13.25
CA ARG A 46 4.91 12.85 12.54
C ARG A 46 5.79 12.12 11.50
N GLU A 47 5.25 11.09 10.90
CA GLU A 47 5.87 10.43 9.76
C GLU A 47 5.39 11.08 8.45
N ASN A 48 5.98 10.70 7.33
CA ASN A 48 5.60 11.23 6.02
C ASN A 48 4.21 10.74 5.63
N VAL A 49 3.21 11.63 5.70
CA VAL A 49 1.80 11.30 5.46
C VAL A 49 1.56 10.87 4.01
N GLU A 50 2.15 11.58 3.06
CA GLU A 50 1.97 11.25 1.64
C GLU A 50 2.52 9.87 1.31
N LEU A 51 3.75 9.57 1.72
CA LEU A 51 4.36 8.27 1.43
C LEU A 51 3.66 7.13 2.18
N ALA A 52 3.19 7.38 3.40
CA ALA A 52 2.42 6.39 4.16
C ALA A 52 1.09 6.08 3.49
N THR A 53 0.39 7.10 2.99
CA THR A 53 -0.85 6.93 2.24
C THR A 53 -0.63 6.08 1.00
N ILE A 54 0.43 6.36 0.26
CA ILE A 54 0.78 5.61 -0.96
C ILE A 54 1.15 4.17 -0.62
N ALA A 55 1.94 3.94 0.43
CA ALA A 55 2.28 2.60 0.88
C ALA A 55 1.03 1.79 1.23
N GLY A 56 0.07 2.42 1.89
CA GLY A 56 -1.22 1.79 2.20
C GLY A 56 -2.00 1.39 0.96
N MET A 57 -2.05 2.26 -0.05
CA MET A 57 -2.74 1.95 -1.31
C MET A 57 -2.10 0.80 -2.08
N LEU A 58 -0.79 0.63 -1.99
CA LEU A 58 -0.06 -0.34 -2.79
C LEU A 58 0.30 -1.62 -2.03
N HIS A 59 0.06 -1.69 -0.71
CA HIS A 59 0.62 -2.77 0.11
C HIS A 59 0.18 -4.18 -0.30
N ASP A 60 -1.04 -4.34 -0.82
CA ASP A 60 -1.59 -5.63 -1.26
C ASP A 60 -1.86 -5.67 -2.77
N ILE A 61 -1.25 -4.77 -3.54
CA ILE A 61 -1.54 -4.66 -4.98
C ILE A 61 -1.28 -5.97 -5.74
N TYR A 62 -0.30 -6.76 -5.30
CA TYR A 62 0.00 -8.04 -5.94
C TYR A 62 -1.20 -8.97 -5.89
N PHE A 63 -1.90 -9.04 -4.77
CA PHE A 63 -3.10 -9.89 -4.65
C PHE A 63 -4.18 -9.46 -5.65
N TYR A 64 -4.43 -8.16 -5.77
CA TYR A 64 -5.49 -7.68 -6.66
C TYR A 64 -5.13 -7.77 -8.15
N LEU A 65 -3.85 -7.87 -8.47
CA LEU A 65 -3.39 -8.13 -9.83
C LEU A 65 -3.47 -9.61 -10.21
N THR A 66 -3.25 -10.52 -9.27
CA THR A 66 -3.01 -11.95 -9.56
C THR A 66 -3.98 -12.90 -8.86
N MET A 67 -4.70 -12.45 -7.85
CA MET A 67 -5.51 -13.29 -6.94
C MET A 67 -4.68 -14.34 -6.20
N ASP A 68 -3.37 -14.13 -6.08
CA ASP A 68 -2.43 -15.03 -5.42
C ASP A 68 -1.93 -14.39 -4.11
N THR A 69 -1.89 -15.17 -3.04
CA THR A 69 -1.44 -14.72 -1.73
C THR A 69 -0.01 -15.12 -1.40
N LYS A 70 0.59 -15.99 -2.22
CA LYS A 70 1.92 -16.54 -1.94
C LYS A 70 2.99 -15.46 -2.06
N ASP A 71 3.74 -15.25 -0.97
CA ASP A 71 4.82 -14.29 -0.91
C ASP A 71 4.37 -12.86 -1.31
N HIS A 72 3.15 -12.50 -0.93
CA HIS A 72 2.48 -11.29 -1.42
C HIS A 72 3.21 -10.00 -1.01
N ALA A 73 3.85 -9.97 0.16
CA ALA A 73 4.55 -8.77 0.63
C ALA A 73 5.80 -8.51 -0.21
N HIS A 74 6.61 -9.53 -0.46
CA HIS A 74 7.81 -9.40 -1.29
C HIS A 74 7.44 -9.06 -2.74
N ARG A 75 6.53 -9.83 -3.32
CA ARG A 75 6.10 -9.62 -4.71
C ARG A 75 5.39 -8.27 -4.89
N GLY A 76 4.62 -7.88 -3.88
CA GLY A 76 4.00 -6.55 -3.86
C GLY A 76 5.01 -5.43 -3.83
N SER A 77 6.10 -5.58 -3.08
CA SER A 77 7.16 -4.56 -3.03
C SER A 77 7.87 -4.40 -4.38
N VAL A 78 8.07 -5.51 -5.10
CA VAL A 78 8.67 -5.48 -6.45
C VAL A 78 7.75 -4.74 -7.42
N ILE A 79 6.46 -5.05 -7.41
CA ILE A 79 5.48 -4.40 -8.28
C ILE A 79 5.36 -2.92 -7.93
N ALA A 80 5.32 -2.58 -6.65
CA ALA A 80 5.25 -1.19 -6.21
C ALA A 80 6.45 -0.39 -6.74
N ARG A 81 7.65 -0.97 -6.70
CA ARG A 81 8.84 -0.32 -7.24
C ARG A 81 8.70 -0.04 -8.74
N GLU A 82 8.20 -0.99 -9.49
CA GLU A 82 7.97 -0.81 -10.93
C GLU A 82 6.97 0.32 -11.19
N ILE A 83 5.86 0.35 -10.45
CA ILE A 83 4.84 1.39 -10.57
C ILE A 83 5.44 2.77 -10.28
N LEU A 84 6.08 2.91 -9.12
CA LEU A 84 6.62 4.18 -8.66
C LEU A 84 7.72 4.70 -9.58
N THR A 85 8.56 3.80 -10.08
CA THR A 85 9.62 4.15 -11.03
C THR A 85 9.03 4.63 -12.35
N SER A 86 8.00 3.94 -12.86
CA SER A 86 7.37 4.28 -14.14
C SER A 86 6.68 5.63 -14.14
N LEU A 87 6.19 6.08 -12.99
CA LEU A 87 5.52 7.38 -12.86
C LEU A 87 6.48 8.56 -12.92
N GLN A 88 7.77 8.35 -12.70
CA GLN A 88 8.81 9.39 -12.78
C GLN A 88 8.53 10.61 -11.90
N SER A 89 7.85 10.39 -10.77
CA SER A 89 7.43 11.46 -9.85
C SER A 89 7.99 11.29 -8.44
N PHE A 90 8.80 10.26 -8.21
CA PHE A 90 9.33 9.90 -6.90
C PHE A 90 10.85 9.83 -6.93
N ALA A 91 11.47 10.33 -5.88
CA ALA A 91 12.91 10.17 -5.67
C ALA A 91 13.23 8.72 -5.27
N GLY A 92 14.47 8.28 -5.50
CA GLY A 92 14.88 6.91 -5.19
C GLY A 92 14.71 6.54 -3.72
N ASP A 93 15.02 7.47 -2.81
CA ASP A 93 14.84 7.25 -1.37
C ASP A 93 13.36 7.14 -0.97
N GLU A 94 12.47 7.88 -1.64
CA GLU A 94 11.04 7.77 -1.42
C GLU A 94 10.52 6.40 -1.86
N ILE A 95 10.95 5.92 -3.02
CA ILE A 95 10.61 4.60 -3.53
C ILE A 95 11.09 3.53 -2.56
N ASP A 96 12.31 3.65 -2.06
CA ASP A 96 12.89 2.69 -1.11
C ASP A 96 12.07 2.64 0.18
N MET A 97 11.65 3.79 0.71
CA MET A 97 10.82 3.85 1.93
C MET A 97 9.50 3.11 1.74
N ILE A 98 8.81 3.40 0.66
CA ILE A 98 7.51 2.78 0.36
C ILE A 98 7.67 1.27 0.17
N CYS A 99 8.62 0.85 -0.65
CA CYS A 99 8.81 -0.57 -0.97
C CYS A 99 9.29 -1.38 0.23
N THR A 100 10.14 -0.80 1.09
CA THR A 100 10.57 -1.46 2.32
C THR A 100 9.40 -1.66 3.28
N ALA A 101 8.53 -0.66 3.43
CA ALA A 101 7.34 -0.78 4.27
C ALA A 101 6.41 -1.89 3.74
N ILE A 102 6.20 -1.95 2.44
CA ILE A 102 5.36 -3.00 1.82
C ILE A 102 5.99 -4.37 2.05
N HIS A 103 7.28 -4.51 1.83
CA HIS A 103 8.00 -5.77 2.03
C HIS A 103 7.84 -6.27 3.47
N ASN A 104 7.87 -5.38 4.45
CA ASN A 104 7.85 -5.71 5.86
C ASN A 104 6.46 -5.75 6.49
N HIS A 105 5.39 -5.41 5.75
CA HIS A 105 4.08 -5.19 6.38
C HIS A 105 3.46 -6.44 7.01
N SER A 106 3.83 -7.63 6.59
CA SER A 106 3.35 -8.89 7.18
C SER A 106 4.37 -9.53 8.13
N SER A 107 5.52 -8.89 8.35
CA SER A 107 6.59 -9.40 9.21
C SER A 107 6.42 -8.88 10.64
N LYS A 108 5.59 -9.56 11.43
CA LYS A 108 5.35 -9.22 12.83
C LYS A 108 6.41 -9.83 13.73
N GLY A 109 6.63 -9.21 14.90
CA GLY A 109 7.55 -9.71 15.92
C GLY A 109 9.00 -9.28 15.75
N ARG A 110 9.32 -8.53 14.70
CA ARG A 110 10.61 -7.89 14.50
C ARG A 110 10.49 -6.39 14.69
N LYS A 111 11.58 -5.75 15.09
CA LYS A 111 11.64 -4.31 15.17
C LYS A 111 11.91 -3.74 13.77
N HIS A 112 11.02 -2.88 13.31
CA HIS A 112 11.14 -2.20 12.02
C HIS A 112 11.31 -0.69 12.24
N SER A 113 11.53 0.05 11.16
CA SER A 113 11.59 1.51 11.22
C SER A 113 10.22 2.08 11.66
N SER A 114 10.24 3.29 12.19
CA SER A 114 8.99 3.96 12.59
C SER A 114 8.03 4.15 11.41
N PHE A 115 8.55 4.34 10.19
CA PHE A 115 7.72 4.43 8.99
C PHE A 115 7.08 3.07 8.67
N ASP A 116 7.84 1.98 8.70
CA ASP A 116 7.31 0.62 8.45
C ASP A 116 6.21 0.26 9.45
N GLU A 117 6.39 0.66 10.73
CA GLU A 117 5.41 0.39 11.79
C GLU A 117 4.07 1.06 11.52
N VAL A 118 4.04 2.19 10.81
CA VAL A 118 2.78 2.83 10.40
C VAL A 118 1.96 1.86 9.56
N LEU A 119 2.55 1.26 8.54
CA LEU A 119 1.84 0.32 7.67
C LEU A 119 1.46 -0.96 8.41
N ILE A 120 2.35 -1.50 9.22
CA ILE A 120 2.07 -2.71 10.01
C ILE A 120 0.86 -2.49 10.91
N ASP A 121 0.79 -1.36 11.61
CA ASP A 121 -0.29 -1.06 12.55
C ASP A 121 -1.61 -0.74 11.83
N CYS A 122 -1.58 0.04 10.76
CA CYS A 122 -2.81 0.42 10.07
C CYS A 122 -3.45 -0.76 9.32
N ARG A 123 -2.68 -1.74 8.90
CA ARG A 123 -3.20 -2.97 8.32
C ARG A 123 -4.14 -3.70 9.29
N CYS A 124 -3.73 -3.84 10.54
CA CYS A 124 -4.54 -4.50 11.58
C CYS A 124 -5.82 -3.70 11.87
N PHE A 125 -5.74 -2.38 11.86
CA PHE A 125 -6.88 -1.50 12.11
C PHE A 125 -7.94 -1.64 11.00
N ALA A 126 -7.51 -1.65 9.75
CA ALA A 126 -8.43 -1.73 8.62
C ALA A 126 -9.21 -3.04 8.56
N THR A 127 -8.61 -4.16 8.97
CA THR A 127 -9.30 -5.46 8.97
C THR A 127 -10.49 -5.54 9.93
N LEU A 128 -10.58 -4.66 10.90
CA LEU A 128 -11.72 -4.63 11.84
C LEU A 128 -13.03 -4.21 11.13
N PHE A 129 -12.96 -3.58 9.98
CA PHE A 129 -14.12 -3.02 9.29
C PHE A 129 -14.49 -3.79 8.02
N ILE A 130 -13.81 -4.88 7.76
CA ILE A 130 -14.07 -5.76 6.64
C ILE A 130 -14.54 -7.13 7.15
#